data_e3de54c0a668d9edeb11ee7cd386d306
#
_entry.id   e3de54c0a668d9edeb11ee7cd386d306
#
_cell.length_a   1.000
_cell.length_b   1.000
_cell.length_c   1.000
_cell.angle_alpha   90.00
_cell.angle_beta   90.00
_cell.angle_gamma   90.00
#
_symmetry.space_group_name_H-M   'P 1'
#
loop_
_entity.id
_entity.type
_entity.pdbx_description
1 polymer ?
#
loop_
_entity_poly.entity_id
_entity_poly.type
_entity_poly.pdbx_seq_one_letter_code
_entity_poly.pdbx_strand_id
1 'polypeptide(L)'
;MIFRKAGYASVMALTLSLSFNAFAVEEGDDAPAFSLPSIEQGQPDISMAALEGKTIFVDFWASWCAPCLKSLPLYNEMYRKYKDQGLEIIAINVDNPVEDGLDFLIDTPLDFLIPSDPDGETAELFQVIGMPTSYLVSPEGKVELVHMGFRTGDMEIIEEAIEKVLAAN
;
A
#
# COMPACT_ATOMS: atom_id res chain seq x y z
N MET A 1 55.94 20.56 48.05
CA MET A 1 55.10 21.10 46.95
C MET A 1 54.77 19.93 46.00
N ILE A 2 53.58 19.27 46.17
CA ILE A 2 53.29 18.01 45.54
C ILE A 2 52.16 18.28 44.50
N PHE A 3 52.50 18.22 43.22
CA PHE A 3 51.51 18.37 42.13
C PHE A 3 50.84 17.03 41.86
N ARG A 4 49.56 16.95 42.22
CA ARG A 4 48.64 15.83 41.79
C ARG A 4 48.24 16.05 40.37
N LYS A 5 48.65 15.14 39.46
CA LYS A 5 48.13 15.08 38.10
C LYS A 5 46.74 14.37 38.12
N ALA A 6 45.71 15.10 37.76
CA ALA A 6 44.40 14.53 37.51
C ALA A 6 44.34 13.93 36.09
N GLY A 7 44.17 12.61 36.02
CA GLY A 7 43.99 11.90 34.77
C GLY A 7 42.51 11.99 34.32
N TYR A 8 42.26 12.59 33.17
CA TYR A 8 40.94 12.55 32.52
C TYR A 8 40.80 11.25 31.74
N ALA A 9 39.96 10.36 32.22
CA ALA A 9 39.55 9.18 31.45
C ALA A 9 38.50 9.61 30.42
N SER A 10 38.88 9.66 29.14
CA SER A 10 37.96 9.86 28.04
C SER A 10 37.11 8.59 27.85
N VAL A 11 35.83 8.67 28.19
CA VAL A 11 34.84 7.64 27.84
C VAL A 11 34.41 7.89 26.40
N MET A 12 34.92 7.08 25.49
CA MET A 12 34.52 7.09 24.09
C MET A 12 33.18 6.33 23.96
N ALA A 13 32.07 7.06 23.88
CA ALA A 13 30.75 6.51 23.64
C ALA A 13 30.71 6.00 22.21
N LEU A 14 30.66 4.68 22.03
CA LEU A 14 30.44 4.02 20.75
C LEU A 14 28.96 4.14 20.39
N THR A 15 28.58 5.12 19.55
CA THR A 15 27.25 5.23 19.00
C THR A 15 27.06 4.19 17.91
N LEU A 16 26.32 3.13 18.23
CA LEU A 16 25.89 2.12 17.26
C LEU A 16 24.80 2.75 16.38
N SER A 17 25.19 3.21 15.19
CA SER A 17 24.25 3.69 14.19
C SER A 17 23.52 2.49 13.60
N LEU A 18 22.26 2.26 13.98
CA LEU A 18 21.38 1.34 13.26
C LEU A 18 21.05 2.00 11.91
N SER A 19 21.71 1.52 10.86
CA SER A 19 21.31 1.84 9.49
C SER A 19 20.02 1.09 9.21
N PHE A 20 18.88 1.79 9.18
CA PHE A 20 17.67 1.26 8.58
C PHE A 20 17.93 1.16 7.08
N ASN A 21 18.15 -0.04 6.59
CA ASN A 21 18.06 -0.30 5.15
C ASN A 21 16.57 -0.30 4.81
N ALA A 22 16.11 0.72 4.10
CA ALA A 22 14.82 0.69 3.46
C ALA A 22 14.93 -0.27 2.26
N PHE A 23 14.45 -1.49 2.45
CA PHE A 23 14.27 -2.45 1.35
C PHE A 23 12.85 -2.28 0.80
N ALA A 24 12.67 -2.49 -0.51
CA ALA A 24 11.34 -2.56 -1.11
C ALA A 24 10.49 -3.58 -0.35
N VAL A 25 9.19 -3.31 -0.25
CA VAL A 25 8.24 -4.28 0.32
C VAL A 25 8.17 -5.47 -0.63
N GLU A 26 8.51 -6.65 -0.12
CA GLU A 26 8.59 -7.90 -0.88
C GLU A 26 7.58 -8.93 -0.37
N GLU A 27 7.36 -9.99 -1.15
CA GLU A 27 6.53 -11.12 -0.74
C GLU A 27 7.09 -11.77 0.54
N GLY A 28 6.22 -11.99 1.53
CA GLY A 28 6.55 -12.50 2.86
C GLY A 28 6.75 -11.44 3.94
N ASP A 29 6.91 -10.17 3.56
CA ASP A 29 7.02 -9.07 4.52
C ASP A 29 5.68 -8.76 5.20
N ASP A 30 5.74 -8.06 6.33
CA ASP A 30 4.56 -7.45 6.92
C ASP A 30 4.14 -6.24 6.08
N ALA A 31 2.86 -6.18 5.69
CA ALA A 31 2.33 -5.05 4.96
C ALA A 31 2.40 -3.77 5.81
N PRO A 32 2.88 -2.64 5.26
CA PRO A 32 2.90 -1.38 5.99
C PRO A 32 1.49 -0.97 6.46
N ALA A 33 1.38 -0.57 7.73
CA ALA A 33 0.14 -0.06 8.27
C ALA A 33 -0.05 1.40 7.85
N PHE A 34 -1.27 1.76 7.46
CA PHE A 34 -1.65 3.15 7.16
C PHE A 34 -3.08 3.44 7.61
N SER A 35 -3.38 4.74 7.70
CA SER A 35 -4.73 5.29 7.83
C SER A 35 -4.79 6.57 7.02
N LEU A 36 -5.64 6.61 6.01
CA LEU A 36 -5.76 7.71 5.06
C LEU A 36 -7.20 8.21 5.00
N PRO A 37 -7.44 9.50 4.74
CA PRO A 37 -8.77 10.00 4.49
C PRO A 37 -9.37 9.34 3.23
N SER A 38 -10.69 9.11 3.24
CA SER A 38 -11.39 8.74 2.01
C SER A 38 -11.26 9.86 0.99
N ILE A 39 -11.14 9.50 -0.30
CA ILE A 39 -11.15 10.51 -1.38
C ILE A 39 -12.47 11.29 -1.41
N GLU A 40 -13.56 10.66 -0.98
CA GLU A 40 -14.87 11.31 -0.84
C GLU A 40 -14.98 12.03 0.51
N GLN A 41 -15.29 13.30 0.47
CA GLN A 41 -15.43 14.13 1.68
C GLN A 41 -16.56 13.63 2.59
N GLY A 42 -16.28 13.59 3.90
CA GLY A 42 -17.26 13.20 4.91
C GLY A 42 -17.42 11.70 5.14
N GLN A 43 -16.66 10.87 4.43
CA GLN A 43 -16.55 9.45 4.70
C GLN A 43 -15.47 9.21 5.80
N PRO A 44 -15.55 8.09 6.53
CA PRO A 44 -14.52 7.70 7.50
C PRO A 44 -13.17 7.46 6.85
N ASP A 45 -12.10 7.62 7.65
CA ASP A 45 -10.76 7.21 7.23
C ASP A 45 -10.70 5.72 6.93
N ILE A 46 -9.89 5.36 5.94
CA ILE A 46 -9.65 3.99 5.50
C ILE A 46 -8.30 3.54 6.06
N SER A 47 -8.30 2.45 6.82
CA SER A 47 -7.08 1.93 7.44
C SER A 47 -6.96 0.43 7.33
N MET A 48 -5.71 -0.07 7.27
CA MET A 48 -5.43 -1.51 7.31
C MET A 48 -5.98 -2.17 8.58
N ALA A 49 -5.90 -1.50 9.72
CA ALA A 49 -6.39 -2.02 11.00
C ALA A 49 -7.91 -2.26 11.02
N ALA A 50 -8.69 -1.46 10.29
CA ALA A 50 -10.15 -1.65 10.20
C ALA A 50 -10.54 -2.89 9.36
N LEU A 51 -9.59 -3.45 8.62
CA LEU A 51 -9.81 -4.57 7.70
C LEU A 51 -9.04 -5.84 8.13
N GLU A 52 -8.61 -5.88 9.39
CA GLU A 52 -7.92 -7.04 9.96
C GLU A 52 -8.72 -8.34 9.74
N GLY A 53 -8.04 -9.41 9.33
CA GLY A 53 -8.67 -10.69 9.02
C GLY A 53 -9.29 -10.82 7.64
N LYS A 54 -9.19 -9.79 6.78
CA LYS A 54 -9.57 -9.85 5.38
C LYS A 54 -8.36 -10.08 4.47
N THR A 55 -8.59 -10.66 3.31
CA THR A 55 -7.64 -10.61 2.19
C THR A 55 -7.76 -9.23 1.56
N ILE A 56 -6.65 -8.47 1.50
CA ILE A 56 -6.66 -7.07 1.02
C ILE A 56 -5.81 -6.95 -0.23
N PHE A 57 -6.38 -6.38 -1.30
CA PHE A 57 -5.63 -5.98 -2.48
C PHE A 57 -5.44 -4.47 -2.46
N VAL A 58 -4.20 -4.02 -2.18
CA VAL A 58 -3.82 -2.59 -2.16
C VAL A 58 -3.24 -2.22 -3.51
N ASP A 59 -3.76 -1.20 -4.17
CA ASP A 59 -3.27 -0.66 -5.44
C ASP A 59 -2.96 0.82 -5.33
N PHE A 60 -1.95 1.30 -6.05
CA PHE A 60 -1.60 2.73 -6.13
C PHE A 60 -1.87 3.25 -7.54
N TRP A 61 -2.63 4.36 -7.62
CA TRP A 61 -3.07 4.90 -8.89
C TRP A 61 -3.18 6.43 -8.90
N ALA A 62 -3.23 6.99 -10.12
CA ALA A 62 -3.55 8.39 -10.34
C ALA A 62 -4.30 8.58 -11.67
N SER A 63 -5.02 9.69 -11.82
CA SER A 63 -5.78 10.02 -13.03
C SER A 63 -4.92 10.16 -14.28
N TRP A 64 -3.67 10.56 -14.14
CA TRP A 64 -2.69 10.67 -15.23
C TRP A 64 -1.97 9.36 -15.57
N CYS A 65 -2.21 8.29 -14.80
CA CYS A 65 -1.59 6.97 -15.01
C CYS A 65 -2.43 6.13 -15.98
N ALA A 66 -2.15 6.20 -17.26
CA ALA A 66 -2.93 5.51 -18.30
C ALA A 66 -3.07 3.99 -18.11
N PRO A 67 -2.07 3.21 -17.64
CA PRO A 67 -2.28 1.80 -17.32
C PRO A 67 -3.17 1.59 -16.10
N CYS A 68 -3.14 2.51 -15.09
CA CYS A 68 -4.02 2.45 -13.92
C CYS A 68 -5.50 2.62 -14.33
N LEU A 69 -5.79 3.56 -15.22
CA LEU A 69 -7.15 3.79 -15.71
C LEU A 69 -7.73 2.58 -16.47
N LYS A 70 -6.86 1.69 -16.96
CA LYS A 70 -7.26 0.42 -17.59
C LYS A 70 -7.47 -0.69 -16.58
N SER A 71 -6.66 -0.75 -15.52
CA SER A 71 -6.76 -1.80 -14.50
C SER A 71 -7.94 -1.60 -13.56
N LEU A 72 -8.24 -0.35 -13.14
CA LEU A 72 -9.28 -0.05 -12.15
C LEU A 72 -10.67 -0.64 -12.48
N PRO A 73 -11.23 -0.51 -13.70
CA PRO A 73 -12.50 -1.16 -14.03
C PRO A 73 -12.45 -2.68 -13.91
N LEU A 74 -11.32 -3.31 -14.28
CA LEU A 74 -11.15 -4.76 -14.18
C LEU A 74 -11.01 -5.19 -12.72
N TYR A 75 -10.34 -4.40 -11.88
CA TYR A 75 -10.31 -4.61 -10.43
C TYR A 75 -11.71 -4.49 -9.83
N ASN A 76 -12.56 -3.62 -10.36
CA ASN A 76 -13.94 -3.49 -9.90
C ASN A 76 -14.78 -4.74 -10.22
N GLU A 77 -14.58 -5.33 -11.40
CA GLU A 77 -15.20 -6.62 -11.75
C GLU A 77 -14.68 -7.75 -10.83
N MET A 78 -13.39 -7.79 -10.57
CA MET A 78 -12.75 -8.73 -9.65
C MET A 78 -13.27 -8.55 -8.22
N TYR A 79 -13.42 -7.32 -7.74
CA TYR A 79 -13.99 -7.03 -6.42
C TYR A 79 -15.40 -7.59 -6.28
N ARG A 80 -16.27 -7.34 -7.26
CA ARG A 80 -17.65 -7.88 -7.28
C ARG A 80 -17.69 -9.40 -7.23
N LYS A 81 -16.70 -10.07 -7.82
CA LYS A 81 -16.59 -11.53 -7.85
C LYS A 81 -16.17 -12.11 -6.48
N TYR A 82 -15.27 -11.44 -5.75
CA TYR A 82 -14.61 -12.01 -4.57
C TYR A 82 -14.95 -11.33 -3.24
N LYS A 83 -15.62 -10.17 -3.21
CA LYS A 83 -15.93 -9.44 -1.95
C LYS A 83 -16.71 -10.29 -0.94
N ASP A 84 -17.66 -11.09 -1.39
CA ASP A 84 -18.46 -11.97 -0.52
C ASP A 84 -17.65 -13.19 -0.03
N GLN A 85 -16.45 -13.40 -0.56
CA GLN A 85 -15.50 -14.43 -0.15
C GLN A 85 -14.41 -13.88 0.78
N GLY A 86 -14.45 -12.59 1.13
CA GLY A 86 -13.54 -11.96 2.07
C GLY A 86 -12.45 -11.07 1.44
N LEU A 87 -12.51 -10.81 0.12
CA LEU A 87 -11.63 -9.83 -0.52
C LEU A 87 -12.09 -8.40 -0.24
N GLU A 88 -11.14 -7.55 0.13
CA GLU A 88 -11.30 -6.09 0.11
C GLU A 88 -10.28 -5.48 -0.86
N ILE A 89 -10.64 -4.40 -1.54
CA ILE A 89 -9.72 -3.63 -2.40
C ILE A 89 -9.59 -2.22 -1.85
N ILE A 90 -8.35 -1.75 -1.75
CA ILE A 90 -8.00 -0.39 -1.39
C ILE A 90 -7.18 0.18 -2.54
N ALA A 91 -7.77 1.08 -3.33
CA ALA A 91 -7.06 1.77 -4.39
C ALA A 91 -6.66 3.18 -3.94
N ILE A 92 -5.40 3.34 -3.51
CA ILE A 92 -4.85 4.58 -2.98
C ILE A 92 -4.59 5.54 -4.13
N ASN A 93 -5.32 6.67 -4.11
CA ASN A 93 -5.15 7.73 -5.10
C ASN A 93 -4.04 8.70 -4.67
N VAL A 94 -3.10 8.98 -5.58
CA VAL A 94 -1.98 9.90 -5.33
C VAL A 94 -2.05 11.16 -6.20
N ASP A 95 -3.24 11.53 -6.70
CA ASP A 95 -3.41 12.80 -7.42
C ASP A 95 -3.20 13.99 -6.48
N ASN A 96 -2.49 14.97 -6.99
CA ASN A 96 -2.37 16.29 -6.37
C ASN A 96 -2.49 17.34 -7.49
N PRO A 97 -3.63 18.02 -7.61
CA PRO A 97 -4.76 18.06 -6.66
C PRO A 97 -5.63 16.78 -6.67
N VAL A 98 -6.29 16.49 -5.55
CA VAL A 98 -7.17 15.32 -5.35
C VAL A 98 -8.38 15.33 -6.29
N GLU A 99 -8.81 16.52 -6.69
CA GLU A 99 -9.93 16.76 -7.60
C GLU A 99 -9.76 16.03 -8.95
N ASP A 100 -8.54 15.86 -9.42
CA ASP A 100 -8.26 15.14 -10.69
C ASP A 100 -8.68 13.65 -10.59
N GLY A 101 -8.43 13.02 -9.44
CA GLY A 101 -8.89 11.66 -9.14
C GLY A 101 -10.42 11.59 -9.02
N LEU A 102 -11.03 12.57 -8.33
CA LEU A 102 -12.49 12.64 -8.19
C LEU A 102 -13.18 12.80 -9.56
N ASP A 103 -12.65 13.63 -10.46
CA ASP A 103 -13.18 13.82 -11.81
C ASP A 103 -13.19 12.52 -12.61
N PHE A 104 -12.14 11.70 -12.50
CA PHE A 104 -12.11 10.37 -13.12
C PHE A 104 -13.20 9.45 -12.56
N LEU A 105 -13.44 9.48 -11.24
CA LEU A 105 -14.42 8.62 -10.58
C LEU A 105 -15.87 8.99 -10.90
N ILE A 106 -16.17 10.22 -11.37
CA ILE A 106 -17.50 10.62 -11.85
C ILE A 106 -17.90 9.75 -13.05
N ASP A 107 -16.97 9.54 -13.99
CA ASP A 107 -17.24 8.77 -15.21
C ASP A 107 -17.00 7.26 -15.01
N THR A 108 -16.22 6.90 -13.98
CA THR A 108 -15.85 5.51 -13.70
C THR A 108 -16.07 5.20 -12.21
N PRO A 109 -17.32 5.00 -11.78
CA PRO A 109 -17.62 4.66 -10.39
C PRO A 109 -17.09 3.28 -10.03
N LEU A 110 -16.44 3.19 -8.86
CA LEU A 110 -15.82 1.98 -8.32
C LEU A 110 -16.48 1.61 -6.99
N ASP A 111 -16.62 0.31 -6.71
CA ASP A 111 -17.37 -0.19 -5.54
C ASP A 111 -16.48 -0.46 -4.31
N PHE A 112 -15.18 -0.31 -4.45
CA PHE A 112 -14.20 -0.59 -3.40
C PHE A 112 -13.68 0.70 -2.73
N LEU A 113 -12.83 0.57 -1.72
CA LEU A 113 -12.33 1.67 -0.92
C LEU A 113 -11.27 2.49 -1.67
N ILE A 114 -11.42 3.81 -1.67
CA ILE A 114 -10.50 4.72 -2.36
C ILE A 114 -10.05 5.80 -1.37
N PRO A 115 -8.92 5.60 -0.67
CA PRO A 115 -8.28 6.65 0.12
C PRO A 115 -7.45 7.58 -0.76
N SER A 116 -7.14 8.77 -0.22
CA SER A 116 -6.32 9.81 -0.86
C SER A 116 -4.99 9.98 -0.13
N ASP A 117 -3.88 9.96 -0.89
CA ASP A 117 -2.49 10.13 -0.44
C ASP A 117 -1.77 11.19 -1.32
N PRO A 118 -2.23 12.47 -1.34
CA PRO A 118 -1.71 13.48 -2.27
C PRO A 118 -0.25 13.86 -2.00
N ASP A 119 0.25 13.58 -0.80
CA ASP A 119 1.65 13.83 -0.42
C ASP A 119 2.55 12.61 -0.70
N GLY A 120 1.97 11.45 -1.04
CA GLY A 120 2.69 10.23 -1.40
C GLY A 120 3.36 9.53 -0.22
N GLU A 121 3.01 9.86 1.01
CA GLU A 121 3.65 9.30 2.21
C GLU A 121 3.41 7.78 2.32
N THR A 122 2.20 7.33 2.01
CA THR A 122 1.90 5.88 2.00
C THR A 122 2.54 5.18 0.82
N ALA A 123 2.59 5.82 -0.36
CA ALA A 123 3.32 5.29 -1.50
C ALA A 123 4.83 5.14 -1.18
N GLU A 124 5.42 6.05 -0.40
CA GLU A 124 6.79 5.94 0.08
C GLU A 124 6.95 4.78 1.09
N LEU A 125 6.01 4.58 2.02
CA LEU A 125 6.02 3.44 2.95
C LEU A 125 6.01 2.09 2.23
N PHE A 126 5.23 1.97 1.16
CA PHE A 126 5.19 0.78 0.30
C PHE A 126 6.34 0.74 -0.70
N GLN A 127 7.17 1.79 -0.77
CA GLN A 127 8.29 1.96 -1.70
C GLN A 127 7.87 1.80 -3.17
N VAL A 128 6.75 2.41 -3.53
CA VAL A 128 6.20 2.42 -4.89
C VAL A 128 7.11 3.23 -5.80
N ILE A 129 7.78 2.55 -6.73
CA ILE A 129 8.70 3.17 -7.71
C ILE A 129 8.04 3.50 -9.05
N GLY A 130 6.80 3.07 -9.25
CA GLY A 130 6.01 3.30 -10.46
C GLY A 130 4.59 2.79 -10.29
N MET A 131 3.68 3.22 -11.17
CA MET A 131 2.27 2.87 -11.09
C MET A 131 1.74 2.27 -12.40
N PRO A 132 0.71 1.37 -12.28
CA PRO A 132 0.19 0.83 -11.04
C PRO A 132 1.19 -0.09 -10.35
N THR A 133 1.18 -0.12 -9.03
CA THR A 133 1.81 -1.18 -8.24
C THR A 133 0.79 -1.66 -7.22
N SER A 134 0.60 -2.96 -7.17
CA SER A 134 -0.40 -3.59 -6.33
C SER A 134 0.25 -4.61 -5.39
N TYR A 135 -0.34 -4.76 -4.20
CA TYR A 135 0.09 -5.68 -3.15
C TYR A 135 -1.10 -6.51 -2.71
N LEU A 136 -1.00 -7.84 -2.77
CA LEU A 136 -1.97 -8.73 -2.15
C LEU A 136 -1.52 -9.04 -0.72
N VAL A 137 -2.38 -8.78 0.25
CA VAL A 137 -2.09 -8.97 1.68
C VAL A 137 -3.03 -10.02 2.24
N SER A 138 -2.46 -11.01 2.92
CA SER A 138 -3.24 -12.07 3.59
C SER A 138 -3.93 -11.55 4.86
N PRO A 139 -4.91 -12.30 5.43
CA PRO A 139 -5.56 -11.97 6.70
C PRO A 139 -4.60 -11.81 7.88
N GLU A 140 -3.42 -12.43 7.81
CA GLU A 140 -2.34 -12.32 8.81
C GLU A 140 -1.49 -11.06 8.63
N GLY A 141 -1.78 -10.25 7.60
CA GLY A 141 -1.04 -9.02 7.29
C GLY A 141 0.25 -9.24 6.50
N LYS A 142 0.44 -10.41 5.88
CA LYS A 142 1.61 -10.71 5.06
C LYS A 142 1.37 -10.39 3.58
N VAL A 143 2.38 -9.84 2.92
CA VAL A 143 2.38 -9.61 1.47
C VAL A 143 2.56 -10.95 0.75
N GLU A 144 1.56 -11.34 -0.03
CA GLU A 144 1.53 -12.61 -0.79
C GLU A 144 1.85 -12.41 -2.27
N LEU A 145 1.68 -11.19 -2.80
CA LEU A 145 2.02 -10.82 -4.17
C LEU A 145 2.41 -9.35 -4.22
N VAL A 146 3.47 -9.04 -4.98
CA VAL A 146 3.79 -7.68 -5.43
C VAL A 146 3.71 -7.65 -6.95
N HIS A 147 2.80 -6.85 -7.50
CA HIS A 147 2.59 -6.76 -8.95
C HIS A 147 2.85 -5.33 -9.44
N MET A 148 3.82 -5.15 -10.34
CA MET A 148 4.21 -3.85 -10.89
C MET A 148 3.83 -3.70 -12.36
N GLY A 149 3.14 -2.60 -12.67
CA GLY A 149 2.60 -2.33 -13.99
C GLY A 149 1.28 -3.03 -14.24
N PHE A 150 0.72 -2.83 -15.46
CA PHE A 150 -0.49 -3.52 -15.88
C PHE A 150 -0.48 -3.79 -17.39
N ARG A 151 -0.64 -5.05 -17.78
CA ARG A 151 -0.65 -5.53 -19.17
C ARG A 151 -1.78 -6.52 -19.39
N THR A 152 -2.08 -6.79 -20.64
CA THR A 152 -3.02 -7.85 -21.01
C THR A 152 -2.55 -9.20 -20.47
N GLY A 153 -3.41 -9.88 -19.72
CA GLY A 153 -3.09 -11.17 -19.06
C GLY A 153 -2.73 -11.06 -17.58
N ASP A 154 -2.40 -9.87 -17.06
CA ASP A 154 -2.02 -9.70 -15.66
C ASP A 154 -3.17 -10.02 -14.69
N MET A 155 -4.43 -9.82 -15.12
CA MET A 155 -5.61 -10.19 -14.31
C MET A 155 -5.63 -11.68 -13.95
N GLU A 156 -5.20 -12.56 -14.86
CA GLU A 156 -5.16 -14.00 -14.60
C GLU A 156 -4.18 -14.33 -13.47
N ILE A 157 -3.01 -13.69 -13.46
CA ILE A 157 -2.00 -13.83 -12.40
C ILE A 157 -2.52 -13.32 -11.06
N ILE A 158 -3.16 -12.14 -11.07
CA ILE A 158 -3.69 -11.50 -9.87
C ILE A 158 -4.85 -12.32 -9.28
N GLU A 159 -5.80 -12.75 -10.12
CA GLU A 159 -6.93 -13.58 -9.67
C GLU A 159 -6.47 -14.94 -9.13
N GLU A 160 -5.49 -15.59 -9.76
CA GLU A 160 -4.92 -16.86 -9.26
C GLU A 160 -4.30 -16.69 -7.86
N ALA A 161 -3.57 -15.60 -7.63
CA ALA A 161 -3.00 -15.30 -6.32
C ALA A 161 -4.10 -15.04 -5.27
N ILE A 162 -5.14 -14.27 -5.62
CA ILE A 162 -6.28 -13.99 -4.73
C ILE A 162 -7.02 -15.30 -4.39
N GLU A 163 -7.33 -16.13 -5.37
CA GLU A 163 -8.01 -17.42 -5.16
C GLU A 163 -7.20 -18.33 -4.22
N LYS A 164 -5.88 -18.36 -4.38
CA LYS A 164 -4.99 -19.12 -3.50
C LYS A 164 -5.05 -18.64 -2.05
N VAL A 165 -5.02 -17.31 -1.82
CA VAL A 165 -5.08 -16.73 -0.46
C VAL A 165 -6.47 -16.98 0.14
N LEU A 166 -7.55 -16.73 -0.62
CA LEU A 166 -8.92 -16.96 -0.14
C LEU A 166 -9.21 -18.44 0.18
N ALA A 167 -8.62 -19.38 -0.55
CA ALA A 167 -8.79 -20.82 -0.30
C ALA A 167 -8.00 -21.33 0.93
N ALA A 168 -7.01 -20.58 1.40
CA ALA A 168 -6.19 -20.93 2.57
C ALA A 168 -6.83 -20.50 3.90
N ASN A 169 -7.88 -19.68 3.85
CA ASN A 169 -8.63 -19.13 4.98
C ASN A 169 -10.03 -19.70 5.03
#